data_4814490d0758e0b44966c03e57e8ab1e
#
_entry.id   4814490d0758e0b44966c03e57e8ab1e
#
_cell.length_a   1.000
_cell.length_b   1.000
_cell.length_c   1.000
_cell.angle_alpha   90.00
_cell.angle_beta   90.00
_cell.angle_gamma   90.00
#
_symmetry.space_group_name_H-M   'P 1'
#
loop_
_entity.id
_entity.type
_entity.pdbx_description
1 polymer ?
#
loop_
_entity_poly.entity_id
_entity_poly.type
_entity_poly.pdbx_seq_one_letter_code
_entity_poly.pdbx_strand_id
1 'polypeptide(L)'
;MYAISGFGGIAHTINPRLFPDEVVYIINHAGDKALFVDPAYVGILIGHRHLFETVENIYITGPKQNEVAARMNGFKFLVDLFETGDPAYEWPDLDEDDAAVVCYTSGTTGDPKGVLYSHKSIVVHASVVSLPDSFCLSATDTVMPVVPMFHVNAWGVPYASAMVGCRLVLPGPNLDGHSLIELMNQERVTMALAIPTIWEEVLEILRDAGASLESVKRILSGGTAVPSWMIKEFDQSHGVRLIHGWGMTETSPLGSVNSPLGKHVRWLVIRNWSR
;
A
#
# COMPACT_ATOMS: atom_id res chain seq x y z
N MET A 1 -5.60 -9.77 1.86
CA MET A 1 -4.28 -9.95 1.22
C MET A 1 -3.52 -11.15 1.78
N TYR A 2 -3.03 -11.13 3.02
CA TYR A 2 -2.19 -12.23 3.58
C TYR A 2 -2.81 -13.62 3.44
N ALA A 3 -4.08 -13.78 3.80
CA ALA A 3 -4.75 -15.06 3.69
C ALA A 3 -4.79 -15.57 2.24
N ILE A 4 -5.04 -14.69 1.26
CA ILE A 4 -5.09 -15.07 -0.15
C ILE A 4 -3.72 -15.59 -0.61
N SER A 5 -2.66 -14.84 -0.37
CA SER A 5 -1.31 -15.28 -0.73
C SER A 5 -0.88 -16.51 0.08
N GLY A 6 -1.27 -16.60 1.36
CA GLY A 6 -0.90 -17.70 2.24
C GLY A 6 -1.47 -19.06 1.85
N PHE A 7 -2.67 -19.12 1.22
CA PHE A 7 -3.19 -20.40 0.71
C PHE A 7 -2.77 -20.72 -0.74
N GLY A 8 -1.89 -19.90 -1.35
CA GLY A 8 -1.41 -20.07 -2.72
C GLY A 8 -2.25 -19.33 -3.77
N GLY A 9 -3.16 -18.45 -3.35
CA GLY A 9 -3.89 -17.58 -4.27
C GLY A 9 -3.09 -16.30 -4.57
N ILE A 10 -3.39 -15.67 -5.71
CA ILE A 10 -2.79 -14.40 -6.11
C ILE A 10 -3.71 -13.25 -5.67
N ALA A 11 -3.23 -12.41 -4.75
CA ALA A 11 -3.99 -11.26 -4.27
C ALA A 11 -3.94 -10.13 -5.31
N HIS A 12 -5.10 -9.78 -5.87
CA HIS A 12 -5.24 -8.70 -6.85
C HIS A 12 -5.89 -7.48 -6.17
N THR A 13 -5.13 -6.39 -6.05
CA THR A 13 -5.63 -5.13 -5.47
C THR A 13 -6.08 -4.18 -6.59
N ILE A 14 -7.39 -4.09 -6.80
CA ILE A 14 -8.00 -3.36 -7.91
C ILE A 14 -8.22 -1.90 -7.52
N ASN A 15 -7.88 -0.96 -8.42
CA ASN A 15 -8.19 0.45 -8.26
C ASN A 15 -9.68 0.71 -8.56
N PRO A 16 -10.51 1.05 -7.56
CA PRO A 16 -11.94 1.27 -7.76
C PRO A 16 -12.27 2.60 -8.45
N ARG A 17 -11.27 3.44 -8.73
CA ARG A 17 -11.42 4.74 -9.39
C ARG A 17 -11.22 4.67 -10.90
N LEU A 18 -10.90 3.50 -11.44
CA LEU A 18 -10.85 3.24 -12.87
C LEU A 18 -12.24 3.31 -13.49
N PHE A 19 -12.30 3.55 -14.79
CA PHE A 19 -13.57 3.43 -15.52
C PHE A 19 -14.08 1.98 -15.45
N PRO A 20 -15.42 1.78 -15.40
CA PRO A 20 -15.99 0.43 -15.28
C PRO A 20 -15.47 -0.58 -16.32
N ASP A 21 -15.29 -0.16 -17.55
CA ASP A 21 -14.77 -1.04 -18.62
C ASP A 21 -13.33 -1.48 -18.35
N GLU A 22 -12.50 -0.60 -17.77
CA GLU A 22 -11.13 -0.95 -17.36
C GLU A 22 -11.15 -1.94 -16.20
N VAL A 23 -12.07 -1.76 -15.22
CA VAL A 23 -12.25 -2.70 -14.11
C VAL A 23 -12.65 -4.07 -14.63
N VAL A 24 -13.60 -4.15 -15.58
CA VAL A 24 -14.00 -5.40 -16.23
C VAL A 24 -12.83 -6.05 -16.95
N TYR A 25 -12.08 -5.25 -17.71
CA TYR A 25 -10.91 -5.73 -18.45
C TYR A 25 -9.87 -6.37 -17.51
N ILE A 26 -9.44 -5.68 -16.45
CA ILE A 26 -8.40 -6.19 -15.57
C ILE A 26 -8.85 -7.43 -14.78
N ILE A 27 -10.12 -7.50 -14.38
CA ILE A 27 -10.70 -8.67 -13.71
C ILE A 27 -10.65 -9.89 -14.62
N ASN A 28 -11.10 -9.75 -15.86
CA ASN A 28 -11.13 -10.85 -16.84
C ASN A 28 -9.72 -11.24 -17.30
N HIS A 29 -8.85 -10.25 -17.56
CA HIS A 29 -7.46 -10.47 -17.96
C HIS A 29 -6.62 -11.15 -16.86
N ALA A 30 -6.85 -10.79 -15.59
CA ALA A 30 -6.21 -11.46 -14.45
C ALA A 30 -6.79 -12.86 -14.19
N GLY A 31 -8.01 -13.13 -14.67
CA GLY A 31 -8.71 -14.38 -14.39
C GLY A 31 -9.21 -14.48 -12.95
N ASP A 32 -9.62 -13.36 -12.36
CA ASP A 32 -10.06 -13.29 -10.97
C ASP A 32 -11.23 -14.24 -10.71
N LYS A 33 -11.13 -15.04 -9.64
CA LYS A 33 -12.12 -16.05 -9.24
C LYS A 33 -13.06 -15.55 -8.15
N ALA A 34 -12.57 -14.70 -7.25
CA ALA A 34 -13.35 -14.15 -6.17
C ALA A 34 -13.06 -12.66 -6.01
N LEU A 35 -14.12 -11.86 -5.82
CA LEU A 35 -14.00 -10.44 -5.54
C LEU A 35 -14.42 -10.15 -4.09
N PHE A 36 -13.61 -9.36 -3.39
CA PHE A 36 -13.91 -8.81 -2.08
C PHE A 36 -14.14 -7.31 -2.24
N VAL A 37 -15.36 -6.85 -1.98
CA VAL A 37 -15.80 -5.52 -2.39
C VAL A 37 -16.34 -4.73 -1.22
N ASP A 38 -15.82 -3.51 -1.07
CA ASP A 38 -16.41 -2.55 -0.14
C ASP A 38 -17.80 -2.12 -0.61
N PRO A 39 -18.80 -1.99 0.29
CA PRO A 39 -20.16 -1.56 -0.06
C PRO A 39 -20.23 -0.30 -0.92
N ALA A 40 -19.29 0.64 -0.75
CA ALA A 40 -19.24 1.88 -1.52
C ALA A 40 -19.04 1.64 -3.03
N TYR A 41 -18.42 0.52 -3.42
CA TYR A 41 -18.08 0.21 -4.81
C TYR A 41 -18.97 -0.86 -5.45
N VAL A 42 -19.94 -1.38 -4.73
CA VAL A 42 -20.87 -2.41 -5.22
C VAL A 42 -21.62 -1.95 -6.47
N GLY A 43 -21.92 -0.65 -6.59
CA GLY A 43 -22.60 -0.07 -7.77
C GLY A 43 -21.89 -0.35 -9.10
N ILE A 44 -20.56 -0.37 -9.11
CA ILE A 44 -19.75 -0.69 -10.30
C ILE A 44 -20.02 -2.13 -10.75
N LEU A 45 -20.14 -3.06 -9.79
CA LEU A 45 -20.32 -4.48 -10.09
C LEU A 45 -21.72 -4.80 -10.56
N ILE A 46 -22.76 -4.14 -10.03
CA ILE A 46 -24.16 -4.41 -10.39
C ILE A 46 -24.38 -4.27 -11.90
N GLY A 47 -23.93 -3.17 -12.48
CA GLY A 47 -24.10 -2.89 -13.90
C GLY A 47 -23.28 -3.79 -14.83
N HIS A 48 -22.18 -4.36 -14.32
CA HIS A 48 -21.20 -5.05 -15.16
C HIS A 48 -21.01 -6.53 -14.81
N ARG A 49 -21.78 -7.08 -13.85
CA ARG A 49 -21.66 -8.49 -13.39
C ARG A 49 -21.71 -9.50 -14.55
N HIS A 50 -22.53 -9.23 -15.55
CA HIS A 50 -22.72 -10.09 -16.72
C HIS A 50 -21.51 -10.11 -17.68
N LEU A 51 -20.54 -9.19 -17.50
CA LEU A 51 -19.31 -9.09 -18.28
C LEU A 51 -18.13 -9.83 -17.64
N PHE A 52 -18.27 -10.28 -16.38
CA PHE A 52 -17.20 -11.02 -15.71
C PHE A 52 -17.22 -12.47 -16.14
N GLU A 53 -16.16 -12.92 -16.82
CA GLU A 53 -16.06 -14.24 -17.42
C GLU A 53 -15.58 -15.30 -16.41
N THR A 54 -14.72 -14.90 -15.45
CA THR A 54 -14.00 -15.83 -14.57
C THR A 54 -14.43 -15.78 -13.12
N VAL A 55 -15.19 -14.75 -12.73
CA VAL A 55 -15.59 -14.51 -11.34
C VAL A 55 -16.71 -15.46 -10.91
N GLU A 56 -16.40 -16.32 -9.96
CA GLU A 56 -17.31 -17.31 -9.40
C GLU A 56 -18.04 -16.77 -8.16
N ASN A 57 -17.35 -16.00 -7.32
CA ASN A 57 -17.87 -15.49 -6.05
C ASN A 57 -17.61 -14.01 -5.87
N ILE A 58 -18.58 -13.29 -5.29
CA ILE A 58 -18.43 -11.89 -4.90
C ILE A 58 -18.83 -11.78 -3.42
N TYR A 59 -17.90 -11.29 -2.61
CA TYR A 59 -18.05 -11.10 -1.16
C TYR A 59 -18.07 -9.61 -0.83
N ILE A 60 -19.10 -9.17 -0.13
CA ILE A 60 -19.21 -7.79 0.34
C ILE A 60 -18.55 -7.70 1.72
N THR A 61 -17.62 -6.75 1.87
CA THR A 61 -17.00 -6.45 3.15
C THR A 61 -17.93 -5.56 3.98
N GLY A 62 -17.84 -5.66 5.32
CA GLY A 62 -18.68 -4.86 6.23
C GLY A 62 -19.89 -5.60 6.78
N PRO A 63 -20.79 -4.90 7.53
CA PRO A 63 -21.90 -5.52 8.23
C PRO A 63 -23.00 -6.00 7.28
N LYS A 64 -23.65 -7.13 7.63
CA LYS A 64 -24.76 -7.75 6.89
C LYS A 64 -25.99 -6.83 6.69
N GLN A 65 -26.06 -5.72 7.37
CA GLN A 65 -27.20 -4.80 7.35
C GLN A 65 -27.20 -3.79 6.20
N ASN A 66 -26.24 -3.90 5.28
CA ASN A 66 -26.21 -3.02 4.12
C ASN A 66 -27.38 -3.37 3.19
N GLU A 67 -28.41 -2.51 3.12
CA GLU A 67 -29.63 -2.73 2.32
C GLU A 67 -29.33 -2.90 0.83
N VAL A 68 -28.28 -2.30 0.32
CA VAL A 68 -27.85 -2.44 -1.08
C VAL A 68 -27.37 -3.86 -1.34
N ALA A 69 -26.57 -4.39 -0.44
CA ALA A 69 -26.04 -5.75 -0.54
C ALA A 69 -27.15 -6.81 -0.38
N ALA A 70 -28.11 -6.59 0.50
CA ALA A 70 -29.24 -7.49 0.72
C ALA A 70 -30.17 -7.66 -0.51
N ARG A 71 -30.17 -6.69 -1.43
CA ARG A 71 -30.98 -6.70 -2.66
C ARG A 71 -30.29 -7.38 -3.85
N MET A 72 -29.07 -7.85 -3.67
CA MET A 72 -28.25 -8.38 -4.76
C MET A 72 -28.19 -9.90 -4.74
N ASN A 73 -29.00 -10.54 -5.58
CA ASN A 73 -28.93 -11.98 -5.79
C ASN A 73 -27.54 -12.42 -6.26
N GLY A 74 -26.93 -13.37 -5.55
CA GLY A 74 -25.63 -13.96 -5.90
C GLY A 74 -24.40 -13.30 -5.25
N PHE A 75 -24.61 -12.33 -4.33
CA PHE A 75 -23.54 -11.79 -3.48
C PHE A 75 -23.55 -12.48 -2.12
N LYS A 76 -22.37 -12.66 -1.55
CA LYS A 76 -22.15 -13.23 -0.22
C LYS A 76 -21.56 -12.15 0.69
N PHE A 77 -21.61 -12.35 1.99
CA PHE A 77 -20.91 -11.48 2.93
C PHE A 77 -19.59 -12.10 3.37
N LEU A 78 -18.54 -11.28 3.46
CA LEU A 78 -17.23 -11.75 3.92
C LEU A 78 -17.32 -12.35 5.34
N VAL A 79 -18.17 -11.81 6.19
CA VAL A 79 -18.37 -12.32 7.55
C VAL A 79 -18.84 -13.78 7.59
N ASP A 80 -19.57 -14.24 6.56
CA ASP A 80 -20.02 -15.63 6.47
C ASP A 80 -18.86 -16.61 6.28
N LEU A 81 -17.76 -16.17 5.65
CA LEU A 81 -16.54 -16.99 5.54
C LEU A 81 -15.87 -17.20 6.90
N PHE A 82 -15.90 -16.20 7.78
CA PHE A 82 -15.32 -16.35 9.12
C PHE A 82 -16.13 -17.32 9.98
N GLU A 83 -17.46 -17.40 9.79
CA GLU A 83 -18.34 -18.32 10.52
C GLU A 83 -18.14 -19.79 10.07
N THR A 84 -17.71 -19.99 8.84
CA THR A 84 -17.53 -21.32 8.23
C THR A 84 -16.08 -21.77 8.12
N GLY A 85 -15.13 -20.90 8.53
CA GLY A 85 -13.71 -21.18 8.46
C GLY A 85 -13.28 -22.29 9.44
N ASP A 86 -12.34 -23.13 9.01
CA ASP A 86 -11.72 -24.14 9.86
C ASP A 86 -10.54 -23.52 10.61
N PRO A 87 -10.58 -23.39 11.94
CA PRO A 87 -9.46 -22.87 12.73
C PRO A 87 -8.22 -23.79 12.72
N ALA A 88 -8.39 -25.04 12.32
CA ALA A 88 -7.30 -26.02 12.18
C ALA A 88 -6.77 -26.10 10.72
N TYR A 89 -7.06 -25.12 9.88
CA TYR A 89 -6.60 -25.08 8.50
C TYR A 89 -5.07 -25.18 8.43
N GLU A 90 -4.57 -26.17 7.73
CA GLU A 90 -3.14 -26.33 7.47
C GLU A 90 -2.75 -25.54 6.21
N TRP A 91 -1.84 -24.58 6.40
CA TRP A 91 -1.33 -23.78 5.30
C TRP A 91 -0.47 -24.63 4.36
N PRO A 92 -0.67 -24.53 3.03
CA PRO A 92 0.14 -25.28 2.09
C PRO A 92 1.62 -24.84 2.13
N ASP A 93 2.50 -25.76 1.80
CA ASP A 93 3.90 -25.46 1.51
C ASP A 93 3.98 -24.88 0.09
N LEU A 94 4.40 -23.62 -0.02
CA LEU A 94 4.43 -22.87 -1.28
C LEU A 94 5.87 -22.64 -1.72
N ASP A 95 6.09 -22.64 -3.04
CA ASP A 95 7.39 -22.25 -3.59
C ASP A 95 7.57 -20.73 -3.45
N GLU A 96 8.78 -20.30 -3.10
CA GLU A 96 9.09 -18.87 -2.95
C GLU A 96 8.97 -18.09 -4.27
N ASP A 97 9.08 -18.75 -5.40
CA ASP A 97 8.94 -18.16 -6.74
C ASP A 97 7.50 -18.17 -7.25
N ASP A 98 6.54 -18.80 -6.52
CA ASP A 98 5.12 -18.72 -6.84
C ASP A 98 4.61 -17.28 -6.74
N ALA A 99 3.66 -16.94 -7.65
CA ALA A 99 3.03 -15.64 -7.66
C ALA A 99 2.11 -15.45 -6.44
N ALA A 100 2.30 -14.38 -5.71
CA ALA A 100 1.53 -14.06 -4.50
C ALA A 100 0.60 -12.85 -4.67
N VAL A 101 0.98 -11.90 -5.52
CA VAL A 101 0.24 -10.65 -5.74
C VAL A 101 0.34 -10.23 -7.20
N VAL A 102 -0.72 -9.59 -7.71
CA VAL A 102 -0.71 -8.86 -8.98
C VAL A 102 -1.16 -7.43 -8.77
N CYS A 103 -0.44 -6.49 -9.40
CA CYS A 103 -0.80 -5.08 -9.45
C CYS A 103 -0.85 -4.62 -10.92
N TYR A 104 -1.91 -3.92 -11.30
CA TYR A 104 -2.05 -3.39 -12.65
C TYR A 104 -1.50 -1.98 -12.77
N THR A 105 -0.78 -1.73 -13.87
CA THR A 105 -0.34 -0.39 -14.27
C THR A 105 -1.23 0.12 -15.40
N SER A 106 -1.54 1.42 -15.39
CA SER A 106 -2.15 2.08 -16.54
C SER A 106 -1.11 2.16 -17.65
N GLY A 107 -1.07 1.21 -18.56
CA GLY A 107 -0.11 1.20 -19.66
C GLY A 107 -0.06 2.57 -20.36
N THR A 108 1.15 3.09 -20.59
CA THR A 108 1.36 4.35 -21.33
C THR A 108 0.96 4.25 -22.79
N THR A 109 0.81 3.05 -23.32
CA THR A 109 0.50 2.75 -24.72
C THR A 109 -0.32 1.47 -24.82
N GLY A 110 -1.62 1.52 -24.51
CA GLY A 110 -2.52 0.37 -24.68
C GLY A 110 -3.18 -0.08 -23.37
N ASP A 111 -3.67 -1.32 -23.36
CA ASP A 111 -4.39 -1.89 -22.24
C ASP A 111 -3.55 -2.00 -20.96
N PRO A 112 -4.18 -1.93 -19.77
CA PRO A 112 -3.51 -2.13 -18.50
C PRO A 112 -2.75 -3.47 -18.43
N LYS A 113 -1.56 -3.44 -17.82
CA LYS A 113 -0.69 -4.61 -17.68
C LYS A 113 -0.57 -5.05 -16.24
N GLY A 114 -0.71 -6.35 -15.98
CA GLY A 114 -0.50 -6.94 -14.68
C GLY A 114 0.98 -7.24 -14.42
N VAL A 115 1.50 -6.80 -13.28
CA VAL A 115 2.82 -7.14 -12.79
C VAL A 115 2.66 -8.11 -11.62
N LEU A 116 3.26 -9.29 -11.75
CA LEU A 116 3.23 -10.34 -10.73
C LEU A 116 4.41 -10.19 -9.76
N TYR A 117 4.11 -10.32 -8.47
CA TYR A 117 5.11 -10.42 -7.41
C TYR A 117 5.09 -11.83 -6.84
N SER A 118 6.26 -12.46 -6.76
CA SER A 118 6.43 -13.72 -6.07
C SER A 118 6.49 -13.53 -4.55
N HIS A 119 6.31 -14.60 -3.79
CA HIS A 119 6.54 -14.60 -2.34
C HIS A 119 7.93 -14.07 -2.00
N LYS A 120 8.95 -14.56 -2.72
CA LYS A 120 10.34 -14.12 -2.58
C LYS A 120 10.50 -12.61 -2.80
N SER A 121 9.93 -12.05 -3.87
CA SER A 121 10.07 -10.62 -4.16
C SER A 121 9.45 -9.74 -3.07
N ILE A 122 8.31 -10.16 -2.50
CA ILE A 122 7.64 -9.48 -1.39
C ILE A 122 8.50 -9.52 -0.13
N VAL A 123 9.05 -10.68 0.22
CA VAL A 123 9.88 -10.86 1.42
C VAL A 123 11.19 -10.08 1.30
N VAL A 124 11.85 -10.14 0.14
CA VAL A 124 13.06 -9.35 -0.12
C VAL A 124 12.78 -7.86 -0.02
N HIS A 125 11.70 -7.38 -0.66
CA HIS A 125 11.31 -5.97 -0.56
C HIS A 125 11.03 -5.56 0.90
N ALA A 126 10.23 -6.34 1.65
CA ALA A 126 9.93 -6.07 3.05
C ALA A 126 11.19 -5.99 3.92
N SER A 127 12.17 -6.87 3.65
CA SER A 127 13.47 -6.83 4.31
C SER A 127 14.26 -5.57 3.97
N VAL A 128 14.33 -5.20 2.69
CA VAL A 128 15.10 -4.03 2.21
C VAL A 128 14.52 -2.73 2.76
N VAL A 129 13.19 -2.56 2.76
CA VAL A 129 12.58 -1.33 3.29
C VAL A 129 12.73 -1.20 4.81
N SER A 130 12.96 -2.31 5.51
CA SER A 130 13.19 -2.31 6.95
C SER A 130 14.64 -1.96 7.34
N LEU A 131 15.57 -1.94 6.40
CA LEU A 131 16.97 -1.58 6.66
C LEU A 131 17.11 -0.14 7.20
N PRO A 132 18.14 0.15 8.02
CA PRO A 132 18.37 1.47 8.65
C PRO A 132 18.49 2.63 7.65
N ASP A 133 19.06 2.37 6.47
CA ASP A 133 19.28 3.37 5.42
C ASP A 133 18.14 3.40 4.37
N SER A 134 17.04 2.69 4.64
CA SER A 134 15.82 2.70 3.84
C SER A 134 14.68 3.39 4.61
N PHE A 135 13.52 2.71 4.81
CA PHE A 135 12.43 3.27 5.62
C PHE A 135 12.70 3.13 7.13
N CYS A 136 13.65 2.28 7.51
CA CYS A 136 14.07 2.04 8.90
C CYS A 136 12.89 1.60 9.78
N LEU A 137 12.07 0.64 9.30
CA LEU A 137 10.94 0.11 10.04
C LEU A 137 11.39 -0.80 11.18
N SER A 138 10.77 -0.66 12.33
CA SER A 138 11.01 -1.49 13.50
C SER A 138 9.72 -1.79 14.27
N ALA A 139 9.74 -2.78 15.16
CA ALA A 139 8.60 -3.16 15.99
C ALA A 139 8.06 -2.01 16.88
N THR A 140 8.84 -0.96 17.10
CA THR A 140 8.42 0.21 17.90
C THR A 140 7.70 1.28 17.08
N ASP A 141 7.57 1.08 15.78
CA ASP A 141 6.89 2.02 14.91
C ASP A 141 5.37 1.84 14.88
N THR A 142 4.69 2.94 14.67
CA THR A 142 3.30 2.98 14.20
C THR A 142 3.32 3.60 12.81
N VAL A 143 2.94 2.83 11.81
CA VAL A 143 3.09 3.21 10.38
C VAL A 143 1.73 3.43 9.75
N MET A 144 1.58 4.55 9.02
CA MET A 144 0.34 4.89 8.32
C MET A 144 0.60 5.07 6.81
N PRO A 145 0.31 4.07 5.97
CA PRO A 145 0.31 4.26 4.53
C PRO A 145 -0.95 5.01 4.08
N VAL A 146 -0.79 6.25 3.64
CA VAL A 146 -1.87 7.01 2.96
C VAL A 146 -1.96 6.59 1.49
N VAL A 147 -0.88 6.03 0.96
CA VAL A 147 -0.86 5.45 -0.40
C VAL A 147 -1.79 4.24 -0.52
N PRO A 148 -2.58 4.16 -1.60
CA PRO A 148 -3.59 3.12 -1.75
C PRO A 148 -3.01 1.71 -1.89
N MET A 149 -3.76 0.71 -1.43
CA MET A 149 -3.39 -0.71 -1.57
C MET A 149 -3.24 -1.16 -3.03
N PHE A 150 -3.97 -0.56 -3.95
CA PHE A 150 -3.89 -0.90 -5.38
C PHE A 150 -2.63 -0.33 -6.08
N HIS A 151 -1.89 0.57 -5.43
CA HIS A 151 -0.56 0.97 -5.87
C HIS A 151 0.49 0.16 -5.14
N VAL A 152 0.93 -0.91 -5.79
CA VAL A 152 1.97 -1.84 -5.33
C VAL A 152 1.83 -2.20 -3.85
N ASN A 153 0.57 -2.47 -3.46
CA ASN A 153 0.17 -2.81 -2.09
C ASN A 153 0.64 -1.79 -1.04
N ALA A 154 0.30 -0.52 -1.27
CA ALA A 154 0.75 0.59 -0.43
C ALA A 154 2.27 0.58 -0.24
N TRP A 155 3.00 0.46 -1.37
CA TRP A 155 4.46 0.39 -1.44
C TRP A 155 5.07 -0.74 -0.58
N GLY A 156 4.35 -1.86 -0.47
CA GLY A 156 4.78 -3.05 0.26
C GLY A 156 4.81 -2.90 1.79
N VAL A 157 4.42 -1.76 2.31
CA VAL A 157 4.48 -1.46 3.75
C VAL A 157 3.66 -2.44 4.62
N PRO A 158 2.46 -2.91 4.23
CA PRO A 158 1.76 -3.90 5.01
C PRO A 158 2.59 -5.18 5.26
N TYR A 159 3.29 -5.67 4.24
CA TYR A 159 4.15 -6.86 4.38
C TYR A 159 5.37 -6.58 5.27
N ALA A 160 6.01 -5.42 5.08
CA ALA A 160 7.12 -5.01 5.94
C ALA A 160 6.67 -4.83 7.40
N SER A 161 5.49 -4.24 7.63
CA SER A 161 4.92 -4.06 8.97
C SER A 161 4.66 -5.41 9.66
N ALA A 162 4.13 -6.39 8.94
CA ALA A 162 3.93 -7.74 9.46
C ALA A 162 5.26 -8.43 9.78
N MET A 163 6.27 -8.27 8.92
CA MET A 163 7.61 -8.87 9.10
C MET A 163 8.31 -8.34 10.35
N VAL A 164 8.29 -7.03 10.59
CA VAL A 164 8.99 -6.44 11.75
C VAL A 164 8.11 -6.36 13.01
N GLY A 165 6.81 -6.63 12.91
CA GLY A 165 5.87 -6.58 14.02
C GLY A 165 5.49 -5.17 14.46
N CYS A 166 5.54 -4.17 13.57
CA CYS A 166 5.09 -2.82 13.87
C CYS A 166 3.57 -2.64 13.73
N ARG A 167 3.04 -1.62 14.38
CA ARG A 167 1.63 -1.28 14.29
C ARG A 167 1.32 -0.62 12.94
N LEU A 168 0.26 -1.09 12.28
CA LEU A 168 -0.23 -0.55 11.01
C LEU A 168 -1.54 0.21 11.25
N VAL A 169 -1.60 1.47 10.84
CA VAL A 169 -2.79 2.32 10.87
C VAL A 169 -3.27 2.54 9.44
N LEU A 170 -4.51 2.17 9.16
CA LEU A 170 -5.14 2.37 7.85
C LEU A 170 -6.05 3.60 7.91
N PRO A 171 -5.80 4.64 7.09
CA PRO A 171 -6.48 5.93 7.24
C PRO A 171 -7.97 5.92 6.83
N GLY A 172 -8.42 4.84 6.15
CA GLY A 172 -9.80 4.78 5.66
C GLY A 172 -10.04 5.75 4.49
N PRO A 173 -11.28 6.27 4.32
CA PRO A 173 -11.65 7.10 3.18
C PRO A 173 -11.29 8.58 3.31
N ASN A 174 -11.06 9.09 4.52
CA ASN A 174 -10.80 10.50 4.79
C ASN A 174 -9.30 10.79 4.67
N LEU A 175 -8.90 11.25 3.51
CA LEU A 175 -7.48 11.46 3.15
C LEU A 175 -7.12 12.95 3.00
N ASP A 176 -7.96 13.86 3.46
CA ASP A 176 -7.65 15.29 3.54
C ASP A 176 -6.64 15.58 4.65
N GLY A 177 -5.90 16.66 4.53
CA GLY A 177 -4.80 16.98 5.41
C GLY A 177 -5.20 17.12 6.89
N HIS A 178 -6.39 17.67 7.20
CA HIS A 178 -6.88 17.79 8.58
C HIS A 178 -7.15 16.41 9.20
N SER A 179 -7.91 15.56 8.50
CA SER A 179 -8.21 14.19 8.93
C SER A 179 -6.95 13.37 9.14
N LEU A 180 -5.96 13.54 8.25
CA LEU A 180 -4.68 12.83 8.36
C LEU A 180 -3.86 13.29 9.56
N ILE A 181 -3.74 14.61 9.83
CA ILE A 181 -3.02 15.13 10.99
C ILE A 181 -3.69 14.65 12.29
N GLU A 182 -5.02 14.75 12.37
CA GLU A 182 -5.77 14.27 13.52
C GLU A 182 -5.51 12.79 13.79
N LEU A 183 -5.64 11.94 12.77
CA LEU A 183 -5.42 10.50 12.89
C LEU A 183 -3.96 10.17 13.25
N MET A 184 -2.99 10.87 12.65
CA MET A 184 -1.57 10.70 12.97
C MET A 184 -1.29 10.98 14.45
N ASN A 185 -1.88 12.01 15.02
CA ASN A 185 -1.70 12.37 16.42
C ASN A 185 -2.46 11.42 17.36
N GLN A 186 -3.73 11.11 17.08
CA GLN A 186 -4.55 10.17 17.86
C GLN A 186 -3.90 8.78 17.95
N GLU A 187 -3.43 8.26 16.83
CA GLU A 187 -2.84 6.93 16.74
C GLU A 187 -1.33 6.90 17.05
N ARG A 188 -0.75 8.07 17.37
CA ARG A 188 0.68 8.24 17.66
C ARG A 188 1.57 7.68 16.55
N VAL A 189 1.22 8.00 15.31
CA VAL A 189 1.95 7.55 14.12
C VAL A 189 3.39 8.08 14.17
N THR A 190 4.36 7.19 13.97
CA THR A 190 5.79 7.53 13.94
C THR A 190 6.31 7.68 12.52
N MET A 191 5.65 7.02 11.56
CA MET A 191 5.97 7.09 10.14
C MET A 191 4.70 7.09 9.29
N ALA A 192 4.62 7.97 8.31
CA ALA A 192 3.54 7.99 7.33
C ALA A 192 4.09 8.06 5.90
N LEU A 193 3.31 7.54 4.93
CA LEU A 193 3.70 7.46 3.53
C LEU A 193 2.62 8.06 2.65
N ALA A 194 2.98 9.05 1.83
CA ALA A 194 2.07 9.68 0.88
C ALA A 194 2.82 10.25 -0.33
N ILE A 195 2.04 10.65 -1.34
CA ILE A 195 2.56 11.39 -2.49
C ILE A 195 2.78 12.88 -2.13
N PRO A 196 3.62 13.62 -2.86
CA PRO A 196 3.94 15.01 -2.53
C PRO A 196 2.73 15.94 -2.37
N THR A 197 1.68 15.77 -3.15
CA THR A 197 0.48 16.62 -3.08
C THR A 197 -0.25 16.52 -1.73
N ILE A 198 -0.26 15.34 -1.12
CA ILE A 198 -0.82 15.15 0.23
C ILE A 198 0.06 15.84 1.28
N TRP A 199 1.38 15.73 1.14
CA TRP A 199 2.30 16.40 2.05
C TRP A 199 2.28 17.92 1.93
N GLU A 200 1.99 18.45 0.73
CA GLU A 200 1.80 19.88 0.50
C GLU A 200 0.58 20.40 1.28
N GLU A 201 -0.55 19.70 1.18
CA GLU A 201 -1.76 20.03 1.95
C GLU A 201 -1.52 19.97 3.47
N VAL A 202 -0.82 18.93 3.94
CA VAL A 202 -0.43 18.81 5.36
C VAL A 202 0.42 20.01 5.79
N LEU A 203 1.42 20.42 4.99
CA LEU A 203 2.26 21.57 5.30
C LEU A 203 1.47 22.88 5.35
N GLU A 204 0.52 23.11 4.44
CA GLU A 204 -0.36 24.28 4.47
C GLU A 204 -1.09 24.39 5.79
N ILE A 205 -1.67 23.29 6.27
CA ILE A 205 -2.38 23.26 7.55
C ILE A 205 -1.43 23.50 8.74
N LEU A 206 -0.24 22.87 8.69
CA LEU A 206 0.76 23.05 9.76
C LEU A 206 1.25 24.52 9.88
N ARG A 207 1.28 25.27 8.75
CA ARG A 207 1.63 26.69 8.74
C ARG A 207 0.51 27.58 9.31
N ASP A 208 -0.72 27.34 8.90
CA ASP A 208 -1.85 28.24 9.13
C ASP A 208 -2.55 27.98 10.46
N ALA A 209 -2.74 26.73 10.84
CA ALA A 209 -3.56 26.36 12.00
C ALA A 209 -2.77 26.18 13.31
N GLY A 210 -1.43 26.30 13.29
CA GLY A 210 -0.60 25.97 14.44
C GLY A 210 -0.69 24.51 14.87
N ALA A 211 -1.16 23.65 13.97
CA ALA A 211 -1.20 22.22 14.16
C ALA A 211 0.24 21.65 14.24
N SER A 212 0.40 20.47 14.83
CA SER A 212 1.69 19.81 14.96
C SER A 212 1.58 18.33 14.62
N LEU A 213 2.70 17.74 14.26
CA LEU A 213 2.88 16.30 14.11
C LEU A 213 3.60 15.77 15.35
N GLU A 214 2.85 15.48 16.42
CA GLU A 214 3.40 15.23 17.76
C GLU A 214 4.34 14.01 17.85
N SER A 215 4.03 12.95 17.10
CA SER A 215 4.75 11.67 17.19
C SER A 215 5.48 11.28 15.91
N VAL A 216 5.19 11.97 14.80
CA VAL A 216 5.77 11.64 13.49
C VAL A 216 7.26 12.00 13.48
N LYS A 217 8.09 11.01 13.28
CA LYS A 217 9.56 11.17 13.20
C LYS A 217 10.06 11.26 11.76
N ARG A 218 9.38 10.56 10.86
CA ARG A 218 9.73 10.50 9.46
C ARG A 218 8.51 10.27 8.58
N ILE A 219 8.59 10.79 7.38
CA ILE A 219 7.61 10.56 6.33
C ILE A 219 8.32 10.07 5.08
N LEU A 220 7.64 9.24 4.30
CA LEU A 220 8.07 8.83 2.97
C LEU A 220 7.23 9.53 1.92
N SER A 221 7.88 10.03 0.88
CA SER A 221 7.23 10.58 -0.28
C SER A 221 7.82 9.99 -1.57
N GLY A 222 6.97 9.73 -2.54
CA GLY A 222 7.35 9.14 -3.83
C GLY A 222 6.20 9.20 -4.84
N GLY A 223 6.33 8.47 -5.94
CA GLY A 223 5.38 8.49 -7.04
C GLY A 223 5.62 9.66 -8.02
N THR A 224 6.06 10.81 -7.53
CA THR A 224 6.53 11.97 -8.32
C THR A 224 7.74 12.60 -7.65
N ALA A 225 8.39 13.56 -8.33
CA ALA A 225 9.51 14.29 -7.77
C ALA A 225 9.11 15.11 -6.53
N VAL A 226 9.89 14.99 -5.46
CA VAL A 226 9.69 15.76 -4.21
C VAL A 226 10.49 17.06 -4.30
N PRO A 227 9.84 18.23 -4.16
CA PRO A 227 10.54 19.51 -4.17
C PRO A 227 11.52 19.64 -2.99
N SER A 228 12.71 20.20 -3.24
CA SER A 228 13.73 20.32 -2.20
C SER A 228 13.31 21.25 -1.03
N TRP A 229 12.42 22.21 -1.28
CA TRP A 229 11.88 23.08 -0.23
C TRP A 229 11.02 22.29 0.76
N MET A 230 10.22 21.32 0.29
CA MET A 230 9.39 20.46 1.13
C MET A 230 10.23 19.62 2.08
N ILE A 231 11.34 19.04 1.59
CA ILE A 231 12.28 18.27 2.43
C ILE A 231 12.84 19.15 3.54
N LYS A 232 13.27 20.39 3.20
CA LYS A 232 13.82 21.34 4.15
C LYS A 232 12.81 21.79 5.20
N GLU A 233 11.58 22.05 4.78
CA GLU A 233 10.54 22.54 5.67
C GLU A 233 10.13 21.50 6.70
N PHE A 234 9.90 20.25 6.29
CA PHE A 234 9.62 19.18 7.24
C PHE A 234 10.74 19.00 8.25
N ASP A 235 12.00 19.03 7.79
CA ASP A 235 13.17 18.87 8.67
C ASP A 235 13.35 20.09 9.62
N GLN A 236 13.36 21.31 9.08
CA GLN A 236 13.74 22.51 9.82
C GLN A 236 12.61 23.08 10.69
N SER A 237 11.35 23.03 10.18
CA SER A 237 10.21 23.64 10.86
C SER A 237 9.45 22.67 11.74
N HIS A 238 9.45 21.38 11.39
CA HIS A 238 8.64 20.37 12.08
C HIS A 238 9.46 19.24 12.69
N GLY A 239 10.77 19.18 12.46
CA GLY A 239 11.65 18.13 12.98
C GLY A 239 11.33 16.73 12.41
N VAL A 240 10.65 16.67 11.26
CA VAL A 240 10.23 15.44 10.58
C VAL A 240 11.15 15.17 9.41
N ARG A 241 11.82 14.03 9.42
CA ARG A 241 12.67 13.61 8.31
C ARG A 241 11.80 13.16 7.11
N LEU A 242 11.97 13.81 5.95
CA LEU A 242 11.36 13.37 4.70
C LEU A 242 12.30 12.45 3.91
N ILE A 243 11.86 11.21 3.69
CA ILE A 243 12.53 10.22 2.84
C ILE A 243 11.89 10.29 1.46
N HIS A 244 12.68 10.54 0.42
CA HIS A 244 12.22 10.49 -0.96
C HIS A 244 12.55 9.14 -1.57
N GLY A 245 11.51 8.38 -1.93
CA GLY A 245 11.62 7.08 -2.61
C GLY A 245 11.31 7.19 -4.09
N TRP A 246 12.07 6.50 -4.92
CA TRP A 246 11.76 6.25 -6.31
C TRP A 246 11.57 4.75 -6.56
N GLY A 247 10.55 4.43 -7.34
CA GLY A 247 10.27 3.06 -7.73
C GLY A 247 9.22 2.99 -8.82
N MET A 248 8.96 1.79 -9.28
CA MET A 248 7.92 1.46 -10.26
C MET A 248 7.29 0.14 -9.86
N THR A 249 6.12 -0.17 -10.40
CA THR A 249 5.48 -1.47 -10.18
C THR A 249 6.42 -2.62 -10.55
N GLU A 250 7.18 -2.48 -11.64
CA GLU A 250 8.10 -3.48 -12.16
C GLU A 250 9.41 -3.62 -11.35
N THR A 251 9.69 -2.73 -10.38
CA THR A 251 10.89 -2.80 -9.52
C THR A 251 10.61 -3.41 -8.14
N SER A 252 9.43 -3.98 -7.90
CA SER A 252 8.98 -4.74 -6.72
C SER A 252 8.83 -4.02 -5.37
N PRO A 253 8.37 -2.78 -5.24
CA PRO A 253 8.38 -1.62 -6.13
C PRO A 253 9.59 -0.70 -5.96
N LEU A 254 10.40 -0.83 -4.88
CA LEU A 254 11.44 0.13 -4.53
C LEU A 254 12.67 0.01 -5.42
N GLY A 255 13.01 1.11 -6.11
CA GLY A 255 14.26 1.22 -6.87
C GLY A 255 15.37 1.93 -6.10
N SER A 256 15.06 3.05 -5.44
CA SER A 256 16.03 3.79 -4.63
C SER A 256 15.36 4.69 -3.60
N VAL A 257 16.11 5.04 -2.55
CA VAL A 257 15.72 6.05 -1.56
C VAL A 257 16.87 7.03 -1.33
N ASN A 258 16.55 8.30 -1.02
CA ASN A 258 17.55 9.20 -0.50
C ASN A 258 17.78 8.87 0.98
N SER A 259 18.88 8.28 1.32
CA SER A 259 19.36 8.33 2.71
C SER A 259 20.25 9.57 2.84
N PRO A 260 19.98 10.55 3.73
CA PRO A 260 20.92 11.63 3.97
C PRO A 260 22.18 11.00 4.56
N LEU A 261 23.13 10.74 3.68
CA LEU A 261 24.49 10.43 4.10
C LEU A 261 24.95 11.63 4.95
N GLY A 262 25.30 11.40 6.20
CA GLY A 262 25.77 12.46 7.09
C GLY A 262 26.89 13.26 6.40
N LYS A 263 27.05 14.53 6.72
CA LYS A 263 28.03 15.47 6.13
C LYS A 263 29.49 14.95 6.09
N HIS A 264 29.73 13.74 6.60
CA HIS A 264 31.04 13.11 6.77
C HIS A 264 31.22 11.79 6.02
N VAL A 265 30.32 11.38 5.14
CA VAL A 265 30.67 10.28 4.22
C VAL A 265 31.70 10.82 3.24
N ARG A 266 32.94 10.87 3.70
CA ARG A 266 34.07 10.87 2.78
C ARG A 266 34.05 9.53 2.10
N TRP A 267 33.82 9.51 0.78
CA TRP A 267 34.09 8.34 -0.04
C TRP A 267 35.47 7.85 0.38
N LEU A 268 35.56 6.61 0.85
CA LEU A 268 36.81 5.96 1.11
C LEU A 268 37.48 5.83 -0.25
N VAL A 269 38.28 6.83 -0.62
CA VAL A 269 39.18 6.74 -1.76
C VAL A 269 40.21 5.69 -1.34
N ILE A 270 40.03 4.44 -1.83
CA ILE A 270 41.07 3.43 -1.73
C ILE A 270 42.27 3.98 -2.51
N ARG A 271 43.13 4.71 -1.82
CA ARG A 271 44.42 5.09 -2.36
C ARG A 271 45.31 3.88 -2.31
N ASN A 272 45.56 3.33 -3.50
CA ASN A 272 46.67 2.44 -3.85
C ASN A 272 46.75 1.10 -3.11
N TRP A 273 46.19 0.08 -3.73
CA TRP A 273 46.82 -1.23 -3.69
C TRP A 273 47.98 -1.24 -4.73
N SER A 274 49.13 -0.68 -4.35
CA SER A 274 50.40 -0.89 -5.01
C SER A 274 51.43 -1.20 -3.94
N ARG A 275 51.54 -2.49 -3.58
CA ARG A 275 52.81 -3.22 -3.31
C ARG A 275 52.48 -4.69 -3.14
#